data_d73d9a48ef404dcc225ba5d35ce45841
#
_entry.id   d73d9a48ef404dcc225ba5d35ce45841
#
_cell.length_a   1.000
_cell.length_b   1.000
_cell.length_c   1.000
_cell.angle_alpha   90.00
_cell.angle_beta   90.00
_cell.angle_gamma   90.00
#
_symmetry.space_group_name_H-M   'P 1'
#
loop_
_entity.id
_entity.type
_entity.pdbx_description
1 polymer ?
#
loop_
_entity_poly.entity_id
_entity_poly.type
_entity_poly.pdbx_seq_one_letter_code
_entity_poly.pdbx_strand_id
1 'polypeptide(L)'
;MRQIRHILCLLAAATLTACSQTDDTTAPGGDGQITIKFTAEPATRTMLTGNDNVQHVKYVQVYVFERTEANAAKATCVASENAGWQQTQAGGTATQYYTLKTKLKEGTTYTVLAVGLDTETSGGTPTKNEGAGYAYGLPGAIKAGETTLYEAIATLAEGRTKADMAKAELFAGSSEVTIEANTNKITEITMMRRVAGVMMYLTNIDPQVSRIVLQLHQPQNTQMPLMAQETDFGSTPLADGTADGNILLDVEITPELLQSEVVTDDDGNVLCTKQQGSVLAGAYMIPVNAPAASDGQAVNTLTLIQYKDDGSEFSKRKVLLENPRPEDPDNTSYAIRTNYIYSIGTKNDTTDEPEDIGGKADADIYIDGNWQADIVIPM
;
A
#
# COMPACT_ATOMS: atom_id res chain seq x y z
N MET A 1 -5.31 -26.64 -77.68
CA MET A 1 -4.33 -27.24 -76.75
C MET A 1 -4.04 -26.24 -75.67
N ARG A 2 -4.54 -26.45 -74.46
CA ARG A 2 -3.99 -26.18 -73.16
C ARG A 2 -5.13 -26.12 -72.16
N GLN A 3 -5.08 -27.06 -71.26
CA GLN A 3 -6.06 -27.27 -70.19
C GLN A 3 -5.93 -26.18 -69.11
N ILE A 4 -7.07 -25.62 -68.74
CA ILE A 4 -7.18 -24.75 -67.56
C ILE A 4 -7.62 -25.64 -66.40
N ARG A 5 -6.74 -25.85 -65.45
CA ARG A 5 -7.05 -26.48 -64.13
C ARG A 5 -7.74 -25.49 -63.24
N HIS A 6 -8.96 -25.77 -62.92
CA HIS A 6 -9.69 -25.05 -61.86
C HIS A 6 -9.15 -25.50 -60.51
N ILE A 7 -8.55 -24.56 -59.78
CA ILE A 7 -8.24 -24.71 -58.38
C ILE A 7 -9.44 -24.18 -57.60
N LEU A 8 -10.12 -25.08 -56.94
CA LEU A 8 -11.24 -24.82 -56.04
C LEU A 8 -10.67 -24.37 -54.71
N CYS A 9 -10.70 -23.04 -54.38
CA CYS A 9 -10.42 -22.54 -53.06
C CYS A 9 -11.63 -22.79 -52.18
N LEU A 10 -11.51 -23.78 -51.30
CA LEU A 10 -12.43 -23.92 -50.16
C LEU A 10 -12.13 -22.80 -49.15
N LEU A 11 -13.03 -21.83 -49.06
CA LEU A 11 -13.08 -20.88 -47.98
C LEU A 11 -13.65 -21.61 -46.75
N ALA A 12 -12.77 -22.02 -45.83
CA ALA A 12 -13.19 -22.43 -44.50
C ALA A 12 -13.55 -21.16 -43.72
N ALA A 13 -14.84 -20.88 -43.58
CA ALA A 13 -15.36 -19.90 -42.67
C ALA A 13 -15.12 -20.43 -41.23
N ALA A 14 -14.03 -19.99 -40.62
CA ALA A 14 -13.84 -20.14 -39.17
C ALA A 14 -14.82 -19.19 -38.45
N THR A 15 -15.96 -19.72 -38.06
CA THR A 15 -16.82 -19.04 -37.07
C THR A 15 -16.06 -18.96 -35.78
N LEU A 16 -15.55 -17.79 -35.51
CA LEU A 16 -15.12 -17.41 -34.16
C LEU A 16 -16.38 -17.35 -33.29
N THR A 17 -16.73 -18.48 -32.69
CA THR A 17 -17.57 -18.46 -31.48
C THR A 17 -16.74 -17.76 -30.40
N ALA A 18 -16.99 -16.46 -30.23
CA ALA A 18 -16.67 -15.79 -29.01
C ALA A 18 -17.44 -16.52 -27.93
N CYS A 19 -16.78 -17.44 -27.21
CA CYS A 19 -17.21 -17.83 -25.89
C CYS A 19 -17.15 -16.58 -25.03
N SER A 20 -18.29 -15.89 -24.90
CA SER A 20 -18.55 -15.14 -23.70
C SER A 20 -18.55 -16.21 -22.59
N GLN A 21 -17.45 -16.38 -21.91
CA GLN A 21 -17.46 -17.00 -20.59
C GLN A 21 -18.28 -16.07 -19.70
N THR A 22 -19.58 -16.31 -19.69
CA THR A 22 -20.33 -16.08 -18.49
C THR A 22 -19.70 -17.03 -17.49
N ASP A 23 -18.89 -16.47 -16.56
CA ASP A 23 -18.43 -17.17 -15.37
C ASP A 23 -19.65 -17.51 -14.50
N ASP A 24 -20.40 -18.51 -14.97
CA ASP A 24 -21.40 -19.21 -14.16
C ASP A 24 -20.63 -20.27 -13.36
N THR A 25 -19.66 -19.79 -12.55
CA THR A 25 -19.08 -20.62 -11.50
C THR A 25 -20.11 -20.75 -10.38
N THR A 26 -21.02 -21.71 -10.54
CA THR A 26 -21.75 -22.30 -9.42
C THR A 26 -20.69 -22.78 -8.44
N ALA A 27 -20.43 -21.97 -7.40
CA ALA A 27 -19.52 -22.34 -6.33
C ALA A 27 -20.00 -23.65 -5.72
N PRO A 28 -19.13 -24.65 -5.56
CA PRO A 28 -19.49 -25.89 -4.86
C PRO A 28 -19.57 -25.58 -3.36
N GLY A 29 -20.74 -25.22 -2.89
CA GLY A 29 -20.96 -24.92 -1.48
C GLY A 29 -22.40 -25.30 -1.09
N GLY A 30 -22.56 -25.85 0.09
CA GLY A 30 -23.87 -26.12 0.68
C GLY A 30 -24.52 -24.84 1.22
N ASP A 31 -25.76 -24.92 1.60
CA ASP A 31 -26.62 -23.84 2.07
C ASP A 31 -25.93 -22.89 3.08
N GLY A 32 -25.95 -21.58 2.78
CA GLY A 32 -25.47 -20.54 3.67
C GLY A 32 -23.94 -20.29 3.64
N GLN A 33 -23.23 -20.73 2.61
CA GLN A 33 -21.81 -20.45 2.45
C GLN A 33 -21.59 -19.18 1.62
N ILE A 34 -20.56 -18.40 2.01
CA ILE A 34 -20.06 -17.27 1.24
C ILE A 34 -18.77 -17.66 0.56
N THR A 35 -18.69 -17.39 -0.73
CA THR A 35 -17.42 -17.39 -1.47
C THR A 35 -16.98 -15.94 -1.67
N ILE A 36 -15.78 -15.62 -1.28
CA ILE A 36 -15.18 -14.29 -1.41
C ILE A 36 -14.26 -14.35 -2.61
N LYS A 37 -14.48 -13.44 -3.55
CA LYS A 37 -13.52 -13.14 -4.61
C LYS A 37 -12.65 -12.00 -4.16
N PHE A 38 -11.40 -12.27 -3.85
CA PHE A 38 -10.42 -11.25 -3.56
C PHE A 38 -9.80 -10.78 -4.87
N THR A 39 -9.68 -9.48 -5.02
CA THR A 39 -8.86 -8.85 -6.04
C THR A 39 -7.90 -7.92 -5.32
N ALA A 40 -6.61 -8.15 -5.48
CA ALA A 40 -5.62 -7.16 -5.15
C ALA A 40 -5.41 -6.32 -6.41
N GLU A 41 -5.47 -5.01 -6.28
CA GLU A 41 -5.19 -4.12 -7.39
C GLU A 41 -3.84 -4.48 -8.03
N PRO A 42 -3.75 -4.41 -9.38
CA PRO A 42 -2.48 -4.57 -10.04
C PRO A 42 -1.56 -3.50 -9.48
N ALA A 43 -0.52 -3.92 -8.79
CA ALA A 43 0.41 -3.00 -8.21
C ALA A 43 1.24 -2.39 -9.32
N THR A 44 1.12 -1.12 -9.46
CA THR A 44 2.11 -0.31 -10.12
C THR A 44 3.02 0.21 -9.02
N ARG A 45 4.25 -0.30 -8.94
CA ARG A 45 5.30 0.16 -8.02
C ARG A 45 5.05 -0.11 -6.54
N THR A 46 5.55 -1.22 -6.06
CA THR A 46 5.40 -1.62 -4.66
C THR A 46 6.67 -1.39 -3.85
N MET A 47 7.84 -1.39 -4.47
CA MET A 47 9.07 -1.10 -3.74
C MET A 47 9.39 0.39 -3.72
N LEU A 48 9.65 0.92 -2.52
CA LEU A 48 10.02 2.32 -2.32
C LEU A 48 11.40 2.67 -2.88
N THR A 49 12.22 1.67 -3.16
CA THR A 49 13.59 1.83 -3.68
C THR A 49 13.78 1.27 -5.08
N GLY A 50 12.70 0.77 -5.71
CA GLY A 50 12.73 0.17 -7.03
C GLY A 50 11.35 0.13 -7.67
N ASN A 51 11.24 -0.51 -8.82
CA ASN A 51 10.02 -0.60 -9.59
C ASN A 51 9.77 -2.05 -10.01
N ASP A 52 9.09 -2.82 -9.17
CA ASP A 52 8.83 -4.24 -9.41
C ASP A 52 7.45 -4.55 -9.98
N ASN A 53 6.55 -3.59 -10.08
CA ASN A 53 5.18 -3.75 -10.59
C ASN A 53 4.39 -4.91 -9.94
N VAL A 54 4.74 -5.28 -8.70
CA VAL A 54 4.12 -6.38 -7.96
C VAL A 54 3.60 -5.88 -6.62
N GLN A 55 2.46 -6.37 -6.20
CA GLN A 55 1.98 -6.18 -4.83
C GLN A 55 2.55 -7.30 -3.94
N HIS A 56 3.00 -6.95 -2.73
CA HIS A 56 3.69 -7.89 -1.85
C HIS A 56 2.76 -8.60 -0.84
N VAL A 57 1.49 -8.79 -1.17
CA VAL A 57 0.61 -9.59 -0.31
C VAL A 57 1.10 -11.04 -0.33
N LYS A 58 1.51 -11.55 0.82
CA LYS A 58 1.93 -12.95 1.04
C LYS A 58 0.92 -13.73 1.87
N TYR A 59 -0.02 -13.04 2.51
CA TYR A 59 -1.00 -13.63 3.42
C TYR A 59 -2.28 -12.82 3.44
N VAL A 60 -3.43 -13.46 3.41
CA VAL A 60 -4.74 -12.80 3.55
C VAL A 60 -5.50 -13.40 4.71
N GLN A 61 -5.87 -12.56 5.67
CA GLN A 61 -6.78 -12.87 6.75
C GLN A 61 -8.14 -12.27 6.49
N VAL A 62 -9.17 -13.08 6.67
CA VAL A 62 -10.57 -12.67 6.54
C VAL A 62 -11.19 -12.61 7.92
N TYR A 63 -11.86 -11.49 8.21
CA TYR A 63 -12.66 -11.29 9.41
C TYR A 63 -14.11 -11.07 9.02
N VAL A 64 -15.03 -11.68 9.73
CA VAL A 64 -16.47 -11.55 9.51
C VAL A 64 -17.11 -10.89 10.71
N PHE A 65 -17.77 -9.76 10.48
CA PHE A 65 -18.43 -8.97 11.53
C PHE A 65 -19.94 -9.06 11.38
N GLU A 66 -20.64 -9.57 12.40
CA GLU A 66 -22.09 -9.72 12.41
C GLU A 66 -22.75 -8.38 12.78
N ARG A 67 -23.63 -7.89 11.90
CA ARG A 67 -24.42 -6.67 12.13
C ARG A 67 -25.70 -7.03 12.87
N THR A 68 -25.70 -6.83 14.18
CA THR A 68 -26.89 -7.04 15.03
C THR A 68 -27.72 -5.77 15.22
N GLU A 69 -27.15 -4.61 14.90
CA GLU A 69 -27.77 -3.29 15.04
C GLU A 69 -27.66 -2.50 13.73
N ALA A 70 -28.43 -1.42 13.63
CA ALA A 70 -28.34 -0.49 12.48
C ALA A 70 -26.95 0.18 12.36
N ASN A 71 -26.19 0.27 13.46
CA ASN A 71 -24.84 0.82 13.46
C ASN A 71 -23.80 -0.25 13.10
N ALA A 72 -23.28 -0.17 11.88
CA ALA A 72 -22.23 -1.07 11.39
C ALA A 72 -20.96 -1.08 12.25
N ALA A 73 -20.60 0.06 12.85
CA ALA A 73 -19.41 0.18 13.68
C ALA A 73 -19.41 -0.75 14.90
N LYS A 74 -20.58 -1.13 15.40
CA LYS A 74 -20.76 -2.05 16.54
C LYS A 74 -20.82 -3.53 16.15
N ALA A 75 -20.73 -3.84 14.85
CA ALA A 75 -20.69 -5.23 14.40
C ALA A 75 -19.54 -5.97 15.08
N THR A 76 -19.81 -7.12 15.66
CA THR A 76 -18.81 -7.92 16.39
C THR A 76 -18.17 -8.94 15.44
N CYS A 77 -16.86 -9.12 15.52
CA CYS A 77 -16.15 -10.16 14.79
C CYS A 77 -16.64 -11.54 15.24
N VAL A 78 -17.21 -12.32 14.34
CA VAL A 78 -17.74 -13.67 14.65
C VAL A 78 -16.87 -14.78 14.05
N ALA A 79 -16.01 -14.44 13.08
CA ALA A 79 -15.07 -15.38 12.49
C ALA A 79 -13.78 -14.66 12.04
N SER A 80 -12.69 -15.40 12.13
CA SER A 80 -11.36 -15.00 11.68
C SER A 80 -10.71 -16.19 10.99
N GLU A 81 -10.48 -16.10 9.67
CA GLU A 81 -10.01 -17.21 8.86
C GLU A 81 -8.85 -16.81 7.97
N ASN A 82 -7.86 -17.69 7.85
CA ASN A 82 -6.80 -17.56 6.85
C ASN A 82 -7.32 -18.02 5.49
N ALA A 83 -7.38 -17.11 4.53
CA ALA A 83 -7.77 -17.42 3.16
C ALA A 83 -6.62 -18.04 2.35
N GLY A 84 -5.38 -17.95 2.85
CA GLY A 84 -4.18 -18.20 2.06
C GLY A 84 -4.03 -17.15 0.96
N TRP A 85 -2.87 -17.07 0.36
CA TRP A 85 -2.66 -16.21 -0.81
C TRP A 85 -1.66 -16.86 -1.75
N GLN A 86 -2.02 -16.95 -3.01
CA GLN A 86 -1.10 -17.37 -4.06
C GLN A 86 -0.74 -16.13 -4.86
N GLN A 87 0.48 -15.66 -4.71
CA GLN A 87 0.99 -14.55 -5.50
C GLN A 87 1.03 -14.96 -6.97
N THR A 88 0.38 -14.18 -7.82
CA THR A 88 0.51 -14.34 -9.27
C THR A 88 1.75 -13.58 -9.74
N GLN A 89 2.32 -14.05 -10.87
CA GLN A 89 3.51 -13.45 -11.47
C GLN A 89 3.36 -11.94 -11.71
N ALA A 90 4.49 -11.26 -11.77
CA ALA A 90 4.61 -9.82 -12.01
C ALA A 90 3.65 -9.29 -13.09
N GLY A 91 2.95 -8.21 -12.78
CA GLY A 91 2.10 -7.48 -13.73
C GLY A 91 0.66 -8.00 -13.89
N GLY A 92 0.23 -9.00 -13.13
CA GLY A 92 -1.15 -9.53 -13.18
C GLY A 92 -2.03 -9.07 -12.01
N THR A 93 -3.32 -8.84 -12.27
CA THR A 93 -4.31 -8.72 -11.21
C THR A 93 -4.41 -10.06 -10.49
N ALA A 94 -3.99 -10.11 -9.22
CA ALA A 94 -4.11 -11.31 -8.43
C ALA A 94 -5.58 -11.46 -8.00
N THR A 95 -6.26 -12.45 -8.54
CA THR A 95 -7.63 -12.81 -8.14
C THR A 95 -7.62 -14.18 -7.51
N GLN A 96 -8.22 -14.28 -6.32
CA GLN A 96 -8.35 -15.54 -5.61
C GLN A 96 -9.76 -15.70 -5.05
N TYR A 97 -10.27 -16.93 -5.07
CA TYR A 97 -11.55 -17.30 -4.46
C TYR A 97 -11.30 -18.04 -3.15
N TYR A 98 -12.05 -17.67 -2.13
CA TYR A 98 -12.02 -18.34 -0.83
C TYR A 98 -13.45 -18.57 -0.32
N THR A 99 -13.80 -19.81 -0.03
CA THR A 99 -15.09 -20.14 0.59
C THR A 99 -14.92 -20.20 2.09
N LEU A 100 -15.69 -19.38 2.82
CA LEU A 100 -15.67 -19.36 4.29
C LEU A 100 -16.04 -20.73 4.83
N LYS A 101 -15.29 -21.19 5.83
CA LYS A 101 -15.56 -22.43 6.56
C LYS A 101 -16.63 -22.22 7.64
N THR A 102 -16.68 -21.01 8.19
CA THR A 102 -17.68 -20.64 9.20
C THR A 102 -19.05 -20.53 8.54
N LYS A 103 -20.02 -21.25 9.09
CA LYS A 103 -21.42 -21.12 8.69
C LYS A 103 -22.02 -19.86 9.28
N LEU A 104 -22.59 -19.03 8.43
CA LEU A 104 -23.24 -17.78 8.81
C LEU A 104 -24.76 -17.95 8.90
N LYS A 105 -25.41 -17.11 9.69
CA LYS A 105 -26.86 -17.18 9.94
C LYS A 105 -27.63 -16.58 8.77
N GLU A 106 -28.64 -17.27 8.31
CA GLU A 106 -29.58 -16.76 7.32
C GLU A 106 -30.32 -15.50 7.83
N GLY A 107 -30.65 -14.60 6.93
CA GLY A 107 -31.33 -13.35 7.24
C GLY A 107 -30.44 -12.29 7.91
N THR A 108 -29.16 -12.60 8.13
CA THR A 108 -28.22 -11.71 8.83
C THR A 108 -27.28 -11.03 7.83
N THR A 109 -27.03 -9.75 8.04
CA THR A 109 -26.04 -8.98 7.29
C THR A 109 -24.70 -9.01 8.01
N TYR A 110 -23.64 -9.22 7.24
CA TYR A 110 -22.27 -9.25 7.71
C TYR A 110 -21.43 -8.23 6.94
N THR A 111 -20.43 -7.68 7.62
CA THR A 111 -19.31 -7.03 6.95
C THR A 111 -18.14 -7.99 6.91
N VAL A 112 -17.66 -8.29 5.73
CA VAL A 112 -16.46 -9.12 5.51
C VAL A 112 -15.30 -8.19 5.27
N LEU A 113 -14.28 -8.25 6.13
CA LEU A 113 -13.04 -7.48 6.03
C LEU A 113 -11.91 -8.43 5.62
N ALA A 114 -11.22 -8.15 4.53
CA ALA A 114 -10.00 -8.81 4.13
C ALA A 114 -8.79 -7.94 4.46
N VAL A 115 -7.77 -8.54 5.06
CA VAL A 115 -6.51 -7.87 5.40
C VAL A 115 -5.37 -8.64 4.75
N GLY A 116 -4.66 -7.97 3.83
CA GLY A 116 -3.49 -8.49 3.13
C GLY A 116 -2.21 -8.02 3.82
N LEU A 117 -1.31 -8.96 4.10
CA LEU A 117 -0.03 -8.71 4.76
C LEU A 117 1.12 -9.09 3.81
N ASP A 118 2.15 -8.29 3.77
CA ASP A 118 3.42 -8.56 3.08
C ASP A 118 4.29 -9.60 3.82
N THR A 119 3.83 -10.09 4.95
CA THR A 119 4.54 -11.04 5.81
C THR A 119 3.88 -12.40 5.76
N GLU A 120 4.65 -13.46 5.53
CA GLU A 120 4.17 -14.82 5.70
C GLU A 120 3.87 -15.12 7.18
N THR A 121 2.81 -15.88 7.42
CA THR A 121 2.44 -16.31 8.77
C THR A 121 2.31 -17.82 8.85
N SER A 122 2.66 -18.38 10.00
CA SER A 122 2.43 -19.77 10.35
C SER A 122 1.58 -19.85 11.62
N GLY A 123 0.42 -20.47 11.51
CA GLY A 123 -0.51 -20.52 12.65
C GLY A 123 -0.97 -19.15 13.16
N GLY A 124 -1.01 -18.13 12.28
CA GLY A 124 -1.38 -16.77 12.63
C GLY A 124 -0.25 -15.92 13.24
N THR A 125 0.98 -16.45 13.28
CA THR A 125 2.16 -15.72 13.77
C THR A 125 3.10 -15.40 12.60
N PRO A 126 3.61 -14.17 12.48
CA PRO A 126 4.60 -13.82 11.46
C PRO A 126 5.82 -14.75 11.52
N THR A 127 6.28 -15.21 10.37
CA THR A 127 7.45 -16.10 10.27
C THR A 127 8.78 -15.35 10.28
N LYS A 128 8.73 -14.04 10.00
CA LYS A 128 9.88 -13.13 10.02
C LYS A 128 9.57 -11.92 10.90
N ASN A 129 10.64 -11.30 11.41
CA ASN A 129 10.55 -10.07 12.22
C ASN A 129 10.51 -8.82 11.34
N GLU A 130 9.68 -8.82 10.31
CA GLU A 130 9.51 -7.72 9.36
C GLU A 130 8.10 -7.71 8.77
N GLY A 131 7.73 -6.61 8.11
CA GLY A 131 6.47 -6.43 7.42
C GLY A 131 5.27 -6.14 8.33
N ALA A 132 4.09 -6.02 7.72
CA ALA A 132 2.88 -5.54 8.41
C ALA A 132 2.39 -6.48 9.51
N GLY A 133 2.49 -7.79 9.30
CA GLY A 133 2.12 -8.75 10.33
C GLY A 133 2.94 -8.59 11.61
N TYR A 134 4.24 -8.35 11.47
CA TYR A 134 5.15 -8.12 12.58
C TYR A 134 4.95 -6.74 13.22
N ALA A 135 4.92 -5.69 12.39
CA ALA A 135 4.81 -4.31 12.88
C ALA A 135 3.49 -4.06 13.64
N TYR A 136 2.38 -4.62 13.14
CA TYR A 136 1.05 -4.37 13.68
C TYR A 136 0.44 -5.54 14.47
N GLY A 137 1.20 -6.60 14.72
CA GLY A 137 0.70 -7.76 15.45
C GLY A 137 -0.47 -8.47 14.79
N LEU A 138 -0.63 -8.32 13.47
CA LEU A 138 -1.67 -8.97 12.68
C LEU A 138 -1.24 -10.40 12.28
N PRO A 139 -2.19 -11.32 12.15
CA PRO A 139 -3.64 -11.17 12.28
C PRO A 139 -4.18 -11.25 13.72
N GLY A 140 -3.35 -11.51 14.72
CA GLY A 140 -3.79 -11.83 16.09
C GLY A 140 -4.42 -10.66 16.87
N ALA A 141 -4.27 -9.42 16.40
CA ALA A 141 -4.84 -8.25 17.06
C ALA A 141 -6.38 -8.17 16.98
N ILE A 142 -7.00 -8.81 15.97
CA ILE A 142 -8.45 -8.84 15.79
C ILE A 142 -8.96 -10.23 16.17
N LYS A 143 -9.83 -10.29 17.17
CA LYS A 143 -10.29 -11.55 17.76
C LYS A 143 -11.79 -11.76 17.59
N ALA A 144 -12.16 -12.97 17.18
CA ALA A 144 -13.56 -13.37 17.13
C ALA A 144 -14.17 -13.40 18.55
N GLY A 145 -15.38 -12.86 18.66
CA GLY A 145 -16.13 -12.73 19.92
C GLY A 145 -15.76 -11.50 20.77
N GLU A 146 -14.67 -10.77 20.43
CA GLU A 146 -14.17 -9.67 21.25
C GLU A 146 -14.16 -8.35 20.47
N THR A 147 -13.60 -8.32 19.26
CA THR A 147 -13.33 -7.08 18.52
C THR A 147 -14.56 -6.62 17.73
N THR A 148 -14.90 -5.34 17.84
CA THR A 148 -15.93 -4.72 16.98
C THR A 148 -15.31 -4.18 15.69
N LEU A 149 -16.13 -3.89 14.68
CA LEU A 149 -15.67 -3.36 13.42
C LEU A 149 -14.97 -2.00 13.59
N TYR A 150 -15.45 -1.17 14.50
CA TYR A 150 -14.81 0.11 14.85
C TYR A 150 -13.41 -0.08 15.45
N GLU A 151 -13.19 -1.17 16.17
CA GLU A 151 -11.90 -1.53 16.79
C GLU A 151 -10.99 -2.31 15.83
N ALA A 152 -11.42 -2.59 14.60
CA ALA A 152 -10.57 -3.21 13.58
C ALA A 152 -9.54 -2.19 13.06
N ILE A 153 -8.51 -1.97 13.86
CA ILE A 153 -7.45 -0.97 13.67
C ILE A 153 -6.11 -1.69 13.63
N ALA A 154 -5.26 -1.37 12.64
CA ALA A 154 -3.86 -1.73 12.69
C ALA A 154 -3.16 -0.78 13.68
N THR A 155 -2.63 -1.31 14.76
CA THR A 155 -1.90 -0.55 15.78
C THR A 155 -0.48 -1.06 15.86
N LEU A 156 0.51 -0.16 15.91
CA LEU A 156 1.91 -0.54 16.13
C LEU A 156 1.99 -1.39 17.40
N ALA A 157 2.46 -2.62 17.25
CA ALA A 157 2.48 -3.59 18.33
C ALA A 157 3.51 -3.21 19.42
N GLU A 158 3.29 -3.65 20.64
CA GLU A 158 4.19 -3.40 21.76
C GLU A 158 5.63 -3.83 21.44
N GLY A 159 6.59 -2.97 21.73
CA GLY A 159 8.01 -3.19 21.44
C GLY A 159 8.41 -3.03 19.97
N ARG A 160 7.51 -2.57 19.11
CA ARG A 160 7.83 -2.22 17.71
C ARG A 160 8.10 -0.73 17.58
N THR A 161 8.81 -0.38 16.51
CA THR A 161 9.33 0.97 16.27
C THR A 161 8.90 1.50 14.90
N LYS A 162 9.17 2.78 14.63
CA LYS A 162 9.01 3.37 13.31
C LYS A 162 9.81 2.64 12.21
N ALA A 163 10.94 2.05 12.55
CA ALA A 163 11.74 1.29 11.59
C ALA A 163 11.04 -0.01 11.15
N ASP A 164 10.22 -0.60 12.03
CA ASP A 164 9.37 -1.74 11.67
C ASP A 164 8.22 -1.30 10.77
N MET A 165 7.58 -0.14 11.07
CA MET A 165 6.54 0.44 10.20
C MET A 165 7.08 0.80 8.82
N ALA A 166 8.29 1.32 8.74
CA ALA A 166 8.92 1.74 7.48
C ALA A 166 9.05 0.62 6.46
N LYS A 167 8.97 -0.63 6.89
CA LYS A 167 9.05 -1.84 6.06
C LYS A 167 7.73 -2.62 5.99
N ALA A 168 6.62 -2.04 6.45
CA ALA A 168 5.34 -2.72 6.62
C ALA A 168 4.34 -2.28 5.55
N GLU A 169 4.10 -3.13 4.57
CA GLU A 169 3.10 -2.92 3.54
C GLU A 169 1.80 -3.62 3.92
N LEU A 170 0.74 -2.85 4.13
CA LEU A 170 -0.54 -3.33 4.63
C LEU A 170 -1.67 -3.03 3.64
N PHE A 171 -2.49 -4.03 3.37
CA PHE A 171 -3.66 -3.93 2.50
C PHE A 171 -4.93 -4.27 3.26
N ALA A 172 -6.04 -3.62 2.91
CA ALA A 172 -7.34 -4.01 3.41
C ALA A 172 -8.45 -3.64 2.43
N GLY A 173 -9.53 -4.38 2.49
CA GLY A 173 -10.77 -4.12 1.76
C GLY A 173 -11.94 -4.80 2.44
N SER A 174 -13.14 -4.32 2.18
CA SER A 174 -14.34 -4.87 2.81
C SER A 174 -15.54 -4.88 1.88
N SER A 175 -16.48 -5.77 2.17
CA SER A 175 -17.76 -5.84 1.48
C SER A 175 -18.86 -6.21 2.47
N GLU A 176 -20.07 -5.72 2.25
CA GLU A 176 -21.25 -6.13 2.98
C GLU A 176 -21.97 -7.26 2.25
N VAL A 177 -22.46 -8.24 3.00
CA VAL A 177 -23.22 -9.36 2.46
C VAL A 177 -24.35 -9.75 3.39
N THR A 178 -25.56 -9.93 2.85
CA THR A 178 -26.70 -10.51 3.57
C THR A 178 -26.86 -11.96 3.14
N ILE A 179 -26.96 -12.88 4.11
CA ILE A 179 -27.14 -14.30 3.87
C ILE A 179 -28.60 -14.58 3.60
N GLU A 180 -28.90 -15.08 2.42
CA GLU A 180 -30.25 -15.52 2.04
C GLU A 180 -30.34 -17.02 2.17
N ALA A 181 -31.56 -17.51 2.48
CA ALA A 181 -31.83 -18.96 2.59
C ALA A 181 -31.50 -19.69 1.28
N ASN A 182 -30.84 -20.81 1.39
CA ASN A 182 -30.53 -21.74 0.28
C ASN A 182 -29.74 -21.07 -0.88
N THR A 183 -28.98 -20.04 -0.62
CA THR A 183 -28.15 -19.37 -1.64
C THR A 183 -26.68 -19.39 -1.26
N ASN A 184 -25.83 -19.68 -2.25
CA ASN A 184 -24.41 -19.40 -2.16
C ASN A 184 -24.18 -17.99 -2.72
N LYS A 185 -23.59 -17.11 -1.94
CA LYS A 185 -23.26 -15.77 -2.39
C LYS A 185 -21.77 -15.65 -2.69
N ILE A 186 -21.47 -14.98 -3.81
CA ILE A 186 -20.13 -14.51 -4.10
C ILE A 186 -20.11 -13.03 -3.76
N THR A 187 -19.17 -12.61 -2.93
CA THR A 187 -18.89 -11.20 -2.66
C THR A 187 -17.50 -10.86 -3.12
N GLU A 188 -17.35 -9.68 -3.73
CA GLU A 188 -16.06 -9.20 -4.19
C GLU A 188 -15.45 -8.25 -3.16
N ILE A 189 -14.16 -8.39 -2.91
CA ILE A 189 -13.39 -7.49 -2.05
C ILE A 189 -12.14 -7.09 -2.79
N THR A 190 -12.01 -5.81 -3.09
CA THR A 190 -10.77 -5.22 -3.57
C THR A 190 -9.96 -4.75 -2.38
N MET A 191 -8.77 -5.31 -2.22
CA MET A 191 -7.82 -4.88 -1.19
C MET A 191 -6.95 -3.75 -1.74
N MET A 192 -6.96 -2.63 -1.04
CA MET A 192 -6.13 -1.46 -1.36
C MET A 192 -5.07 -1.27 -0.29
N ARG A 193 -3.93 -0.72 -0.68
CA ARG A 193 -2.85 -0.39 0.26
C ARG A 193 -3.33 0.65 1.27
N ARG A 194 -3.12 0.36 2.55
CA ARG A 194 -3.57 1.22 3.68
C ARG A 194 -2.47 2.16 4.17
N VAL A 195 -1.24 1.95 3.76
CA VAL A 195 -0.09 2.82 4.06
C VAL A 195 0.18 3.78 2.90
N ALA A 196 0.92 4.83 3.17
CA ALA A 196 1.56 5.68 2.17
C ALA A 196 3.01 5.26 1.99
N GLY A 197 3.58 5.55 0.83
CA GLY A 197 5.01 5.47 0.57
C GLY A 197 5.63 6.86 0.52
N VAL A 198 6.81 7.01 1.11
CA VAL A 198 7.63 8.21 0.98
C VAL A 198 9.01 7.79 0.51
N MET A 199 9.51 8.41 -0.54
CA MET A 199 10.79 8.08 -1.15
C MET A 199 11.60 9.36 -1.39
N MET A 200 12.93 9.27 -1.30
CA MET A 200 13.84 10.29 -1.80
C MET A 200 14.89 9.65 -2.70
N TYR A 201 15.06 10.23 -3.87
CA TYR A 201 16.13 9.93 -4.80
C TYR A 201 16.86 11.23 -5.12
N LEU A 202 18.04 11.42 -4.51
CA LEU A 202 18.74 12.69 -4.44
C LEU A 202 20.12 12.59 -5.10
N THR A 203 20.54 13.66 -5.78
CA THR A 203 21.87 13.78 -6.38
C THR A 203 22.53 15.12 -6.06
N ASN A 204 23.79 15.29 -6.48
CA ASN A 204 24.58 16.49 -6.27
C ASN A 204 24.68 16.91 -4.79
N ILE A 205 24.91 15.91 -3.93
CA ILE A 205 25.04 16.10 -2.49
C ILE A 205 26.37 16.81 -2.20
N ASP A 206 26.30 17.92 -1.44
CA ASP A 206 27.51 18.67 -1.07
C ASP A 206 28.46 17.77 -0.24
N PRO A 207 29.77 17.78 -0.52
CA PRO A 207 30.74 16.94 0.21
C PRO A 207 30.82 17.21 1.73
N GLN A 208 30.29 18.34 2.21
CA GLN A 208 30.21 18.63 3.64
C GLN A 208 29.02 17.95 4.34
N VAL A 209 28.07 17.38 3.56
CA VAL A 209 26.89 16.72 4.09
C VAL A 209 27.23 15.29 4.46
N SER A 210 27.04 14.95 5.72
CA SER A 210 27.25 13.60 6.24
C SER A 210 25.95 12.84 6.55
N ARG A 211 24.83 13.60 6.64
CA ARG A 211 23.52 13.00 6.98
C ARG A 211 22.39 13.77 6.34
N ILE A 212 21.39 13.06 5.82
CA ILE A 212 20.15 13.63 5.24
C ILE A 212 18.95 13.05 5.99
N VAL A 213 18.06 13.94 6.41
CA VAL A 213 16.84 13.59 7.15
C VAL A 213 15.63 14.12 6.41
N LEU A 214 14.63 13.26 6.21
CA LEU A 214 13.27 13.68 5.82
C LEU A 214 12.39 13.65 7.06
N GLN A 215 11.88 14.82 7.43
CA GLN A 215 11.14 15.04 8.65
C GLN A 215 9.69 15.39 8.37
N LEU A 216 8.77 14.72 9.09
CA LEU A 216 7.36 15.04 9.12
C LEU A 216 7.10 16.19 10.09
N HIS A 217 6.06 17.00 9.88
CA HIS A 217 5.70 18.14 10.74
C HIS A 217 5.32 17.74 12.17
N GLN A 218 4.91 16.49 12.40
CA GLN A 218 4.49 15.94 13.69
C GLN A 218 4.99 14.51 13.85
N PRO A 219 4.98 13.93 15.06
CA PRO A 219 5.25 12.51 15.26
C PRO A 219 4.36 11.64 14.37
N GLN A 220 4.90 10.51 13.91
CA GLN A 220 4.15 9.57 13.09
C GLN A 220 2.96 9.00 13.85
N ASN A 221 1.86 8.74 13.15
CA ASN A 221 0.74 7.99 13.70
C ASN A 221 1.16 6.53 13.92
N THR A 222 0.57 5.90 14.94
CA THR A 222 0.78 4.48 15.27
C THR A 222 -0.43 3.61 15.02
N GLN A 223 -1.54 4.23 14.62
CA GLN A 223 -2.82 3.54 14.43
C GLN A 223 -3.44 3.94 13.10
N MET A 224 -4.08 2.96 12.46
CA MET A 224 -4.79 3.15 11.19
C MET A 224 -6.00 2.24 11.12
N PRO A 225 -7.22 2.76 10.88
CA PRO A 225 -8.41 1.96 10.62
C PRO A 225 -8.21 1.05 9.41
N LEU A 226 -8.61 -0.21 9.51
CA LEU A 226 -8.56 -1.15 8.39
C LEU A 226 -9.74 -0.97 7.43
N MET A 227 -10.86 -0.47 7.92
CA MET A 227 -11.96 -0.04 7.08
C MET A 227 -11.61 1.24 6.34
N ALA A 228 -11.92 1.29 5.05
CA ALA A 228 -11.65 2.46 4.22
C ALA A 228 -12.57 3.63 4.58
N GLN A 229 -12.04 4.58 5.33
CA GLN A 229 -12.56 5.94 5.34
C GLN A 229 -11.38 6.86 5.08
N GLU A 230 -11.43 7.62 4.00
CA GLU A 230 -10.30 8.46 3.55
C GLU A 230 -9.87 9.54 4.55
N THR A 231 -10.71 9.84 5.53
CA THR A 231 -10.51 10.92 6.50
C THR A 231 -10.15 10.47 7.92
N ASP A 232 -10.31 9.17 8.25
CA ASP A 232 -10.00 8.66 9.58
C ASP A 232 -8.62 8.00 9.61
N PHE A 233 -7.60 8.83 9.67
CA PHE A 233 -6.27 8.38 10.07
C PHE A 233 -6.27 8.09 11.56
N GLY A 234 -5.55 7.07 11.99
CA GLY A 234 -5.30 6.88 13.40
C GLY A 234 -4.72 8.15 13.99
N SER A 235 -5.31 8.64 15.08
CA SER A 235 -4.95 9.92 15.66
C SER A 235 -3.87 9.81 16.74
N THR A 236 -3.43 8.60 17.08
CA THR A 236 -2.43 8.39 18.13
C THR A 236 -1.03 8.53 17.52
N PRO A 237 -0.28 9.58 17.86
CA PRO A 237 1.10 9.74 17.44
C PRO A 237 1.99 8.62 17.98
N LEU A 238 3.12 8.39 17.33
CA LEU A 238 4.14 7.50 17.86
C LEU A 238 4.62 8.02 19.22
N ALA A 239 4.33 7.28 20.27
CA ALA A 239 4.64 7.67 21.64
C ALA A 239 6.04 7.17 22.03
N ASP A 240 7.06 7.53 21.27
CA ASP A 240 8.43 7.15 21.61
C ASP A 240 9.12 8.17 22.54
N GLY A 241 8.48 9.30 22.81
CA GLY A 241 9.00 10.33 23.69
C GLY A 241 10.36 10.92 23.27
N THR A 242 10.83 10.55 22.07
CA THR A 242 12.11 10.98 21.52
C THR A 242 11.91 12.07 20.47
N ALA A 243 12.94 12.88 20.26
CA ALA A 243 12.96 13.89 19.21
C ALA A 243 12.81 13.30 17.80
N ASP A 244 12.94 11.98 17.67
CA ASP A 244 12.95 11.24 16.41
C ASP A 244 11.58 10.75 15.93
N GLY A 245 10.52 10.91 16.73
CA GLY A 245 9.18 10.41 16.39
C GLY A 245 8.61 10.97 15.08
N ASN A 246 9.11 12.11 14.61
CA ASN A 246 8.74 12.74 13.35
C ASN A 246 9.74 12.51 12.20
N ILE A 247 10.83 11.77 12.40
CA ILE A 247 11.79 11.44 11.34
C ILE A 247 11.25 10.25 10.54
N LEU A 248 11.04 10.47 9.23
CA LEU A 248 10.61 9.42 8.29
C LEU A 248 11.80 8.67 7.70
N LEU A 249 12.77 9.40 7.20
CA LEU A 249 13.99 8.86 6.63
C LEU A 249 15.19 9.52 7.31
N ASP A 250 16.20 8.72 7.61
CA ASP A 250 17.44 9.13 8.25
C ASP A 250 18.58 8.38 7.59
N VAL A 251 19.38 9.09 6.81
CA VAL A 251 20.39 8.49 5.95
C VAL A 251 21.77 9.11 6.23
N GLU A 252 22.68 8.29 6.72
CA GLU A 252 24.10 8.64 6.81
C GLU A 252 24.74 8.53 5.42
N ILE A 253 25.47 9.57 5.02
CA ILE A 253 26.15 9.63 3.73
C ILE A 253 27.53 9.00 3.87
N THR A 254 27.70 7.83 3.28
CA THR A 254 28.98 7.15 3.22
C THR A 254 29.45 7.01 1.76
N PRO A 255 30.75 6.83 1.52
CA PRO A 255 31.27 6.59 0.16
C PRO A 255 30.64 5.38 -0.51
N GLU A 256 30.31 4.34 0.26
CA GLU A 256 29.66 3.13 -0.22
C GLU A 256 28.22 3.40 -0.65
N LEU A 257 27.47 4.20 0.13
CA LEU A 257 26.10 4.59 -0.21
C LEU A 257 26.04 5.37 -1.52
N LEU A 258 27.05 6.15 -1.83
CA LEU A 258 27.10 6.96 -3.05
C LEU A 258 27.54 6.17 -4.30
N GLN A 259 27.88 4.89 -4.18
CA GLN A 259 28.18 4.05 -5.34
C GLN A 259 26.92 3.72 -6.13
N SER A 260 27.10 3.44 -7.43
CA SER A 260 26.01 2.87 -8.24
C SER A 260 25.67 1.49 -7.70
N GLU A 261 24.39 1.18 -7.68
CA GLU A 261 23.87 -0.07 -7.12
C GLU A 261 22.76 -0.63 -8.01
N VAL A 262 22.78 -1.92 -8.24
CA VAL A 262 21.68 -2.64 -8.87
C VAL A 262 20.73 -3.09 -7.75
N VAL A 263 19.55 -2.48 -7.71
CA VAL A 263 18.50 -2.84 -6.77
C VAL A 263 17.71 -4.02 -7.34
N THR A 264 17.59 -5.08 -6.57
CA THR A 264 16.86 -6.30 -6.96
C THR A 264 15.71 -6.59 -5.98
N ASP A 265 14.70 -7.32 -6.47
CA ASP A 265 13.67 -7.93 -5.62
C ASP A 265 14.22 -9.18 -4.88
N ASP A 266 13.35 -9.80 -4.07
CA ASP A 266 13.68 -11.02 -3.32
C ASP A 266 14.02 -12.22 -4.24
N ASP A 267 13.55 -12.20 -5.50
CA ASP A 267 13.79 -13.23 -6.51
C ASP A 267 15.03 -12.94 -7.35
N GLY A 268 15.72 -11.81 -7.14
CA GLY A 268 16.92 -11.39 -7.85
C GLY A 268 16.65 -10.68 -9.19
N ASN A 269 15.41 -10.30 -9.49
CA ASN A 269 15.11 -9.50 -10.67
C ASN A 269 15.57 -8.05 -10.45
N VAL A 270 16.16 -7.45 -11.48
CA VAL A 270 16.61 -6.06 -11.42
C VAL A 270 15.40 -5.12 -11.43
N LEU A 271 15.25 -4.36 -10.36
CA LEU A 271 14.20 -3.35 -10.22
C LEU A 271 14.63 -2.00 -10.79
N CYS A 272 15.84 -1.58 -10.43
CA CYS A 272 16.45 -0.36 -10.95
C CYS A 272 17.96 -0.35 -10.72
N THR A 273 18.64 0.60 -11.35
CA THR A 273 20.05 0.89 -11.08
C THR A 273 20.17 2.29 -10.50
N LYS A 274 20.60 2.39 -9.24
CA LYS A 274 20.90 3.67 -8.58
C LYS A 274 22.15 4.30 -9.21
N GLN A 275 22.09 5.58 -9.55
CA GLN A 275 23.22 6.30 -10.15
C GLN A 275 24.34 6.53 -9.15
N GLN A 276 25.57 6.61 -9.67
CA GLN A 276 26.75 7.04 -8.90
C GLN A 276 26.54 8.45 -8.34
N GLY A 277 26.88 8.67 -7.07
CA GLY A 277 26.75 9.97 -6.40
C GLY A 277 25.34 10.31 -5.96
N SER A 278 24.40 9.36 -6.04
CA SER A 278 23.02 9.54 -5.59
C SER A 278 22.71 8.77 -4.32
N VAL A 279 21.66 9.21 -3.63
CA VAL A 279 21.06 8.55 -2.47
C VAL A 279 19.64 8.13 -2.83
N LEU A 280 19.30 6.88 -2.57
CA LEU A 280 17.95 6.33 -2.72
C LEU A 280 17.52 5.73 -1.40
N ALA A 281 16.40 6.22 -0.86
CA ALA A 281 15.82 5.71 0.39
C ALA A 281 14.30 5.83 0.36
N GLY A 282 13.60 4.95 1.05
CA GLY A 282 12.14 4.98 1.13
C GLY A 282 11.61 4.33 2.40
N ALA A 283 10.38 4.69 2.78
CA ALA A 283 9.69 4.14 3.93
C ALA A 283 8.18 4.12 3.70
N TYR A 284 7.52 3.11 4.23
CA TYR A 284 6.08 3.14 4.43
C TYR A 284 5.76 3.95 5.70
N MET A 285 4.60 4.59 5.69
CA MET A 285 4.11 5.33 6.84
C MET A 285 2.58 5.27 6.93
N ILE A 286 2.08 5.46 8.12
CA ILE A 286 0.64 5.69 8.32
C ILE A 286 0.30 7.09 7.81
N PRO A 287 -0.77 7.25 7.02
CA PRO A 287 -1.20 8.54 6.50
C PRO A 287 -1.38 9.60 7.57
N VAL A 288 -1.22 10.86 7.17
CA VAL A 288 -1.39 12.02 8.03
C VAL A 288 -2.17 13.12 7.32
N ASN A 289 -2.95 13.86 8.07
CA ASN A 289 -3.64 15.05 7.58
C ASN A 289 -2.65 16.17 7.26
N ALA A 290 -3.09 17.10 6.40
CA ALA A 290 -2.36 18.34 6.22
C ALA A 290 -2.21 19.07 7.55
N PRO A 291 -1.02 19.62 7.87
CA PRO A 291 -0.85 20.40 9.09
C PRO A 291 -1.75 21.64 9.07
N ALA A 292 -2.29 21.98 10.23
CA ALA A 292 -3.01 23.23 10.39
C ALA A 292 -2.03 24.41 10.34
N ALA A 293 -2.48 25.54 9.77
CA ALA A 293 -1.69 26.76 9.80
C ALA A 293 -1.40 27.17 11.25
N SER A 294 -0.18 27.62 11.51
CA SER A 294 0.22 28.17 12.81
C SER A 294 0.55 29.66 12.64
N ASP A 295 -0.08 30.50 13.48
CA ASP A 295 0.09 31.97 13.46
C ASP A 295 -0.14 32.58 12.06
N GLY A 296 -1.08 32.00 11.28
CA GLY A 296 -1.39 32.46 9.92
C GLY A 296 -0.33 32.06 8.88
N GLN A 297 0.64 31.24 9.24
CA GLN A 297 1.67 30.73 8.32
C GLN A 297 1.42 29.25 8.00
N ALA A 298 1.65 28.88 6.74
CA ALA A 298 1.62 27.48 6.32
C ALA A 298 2.72 26.69 7.05
N VAL A 299 2.34 25.50 7.52
CA VAL A 299 3.27 24.54 8.12
C VAL A 299 3.62 23.51 7.06
N ASN A 300 4.92 23.26 6.86
CA ASN A 300 5.36 22.28 5.86
C ASN A 300 4.98 20.86 6.31
N THR A 301 4.36 20.07 5.45
CA THR A 301 4.10 18.66 5.76
C THR A 301 5.41 17.90 5.91
N LEU A 302 6.34 18.10 4.98
CA LEU A 302 7.66 17.50 4.96
C LEU A 302 8.75 18.57 4.90
N THR A 303 9.88 18.26 5.52
CA THR A 303 11.08 19.08 5.51
C THR A 303 12.30 18.20 5.26
N LEU A 304 13.12 18.56 4.28
CA LEU A 304 14.40 17.92 3.99
C LEU A 304 15.51 18.68 4.70
N ILE A 305 16.26 18.00 5.56
CA ILE A 305 17.33 18.59 6.37
C ILE A 305 18.64 17.88 6.06
N GLN A 306 19.68 18.65 5.80
CA GLN A 306 21.04 18.16 5.62
C GLN A 306 21.89 18.57 6.81
N TYR A 307 22.73 17.66 7.29
CA TYR A 307 23.64 17.88 8.42
C TYR A 307 25.08 17.63 8.02
N LYS A 308 26.02 18.34 8.69
CA LYS A 308 27.45 18.11 8.60
C LYS A 308 27.91 17.05 9.62
N ASP A 309 29.17 16.63 9.51
CA ASP A 309 29.80 15.67 10.43
C ASP A 309 29.75 16.10 11.91
N ASP A 310 29.79 17.40 12.17
CA ASP A 310 29.69 17.94 13.52
C ASP A 310 28.26 18.02 14.06
N GLY A 311 27.28 17.53 13.28
CA GLY A 311 25.86 17.54 13.62
C GLY A 311 25.18 18.90 13.40
N SER A 312 25.90 19.93 12.93
CA SER A 312 25.29 21.22 12.60
C SER A 312 24.45 21.12 11.31
N GLU A 313 23.36 21.89 11.25
CA GLU A 313 22.51 22.00 10.06
C GLU A 313 23.32 22.64 8.93
N PHE A 314 23.39 21.94 7.79
CA PHE A 314 23.96 22.47 6.55
C PHE A 314 22.91 23.22 5.74
N SER A 315 21.73 22.59 5.56
CA SER A 315 20.59 23.22 4.90
C SER A 315 19.27 22.63 5.40
N LYS A 316 18.23 23.45 5.30
CA LYS A 316 16.86 23.05 5.60
C LYS A 316 15.94 23.53 4.50
N ARG A 317 15.18 22.62 3.90
CA ARG A 317 14.36 22.89 2.72
C ARG A 317 12.94 22.46 2.96
N LYS A 318 12.01 23.25 2.46
CA LYS A 318 10.61 22.85 2.35
C LYS A 318 10.47 21.80 1.26
N VAL A 319 9.53 20.90 1.42
CA VAL A 319 9.12 19.98 0.36
C VAL A 319 7.82 20.51 -0.24
N LEU A 320 7.86 20.87 -1.51
CA LEU A 320 6.74 21.42 -2.25
C LEU A 320 5.97 20.32 -2.94
N LEU A 321 4.65 20.49 -3.05
CA LEU A 321 3.81 19.60 -3.82
C LEU A 321 3.94 19.96 -5.31
N GLU A 322 4.47 19.06 -6.13
CA GLU A 322 4.41 19.22 -7.58
C GLU A 322 2.96 19.08 -8.08
N ASN A 323 2.61 19.81 -9.12
CA ASN A 323 1.22 20.00 -9.55
C ASN A 323 0.31 20.61 -8.48
N PRO A 324 0.73 21.67 -7.83
CA PRO A 324 -0.19 22.40 -6.98
C PRO A 324 -1.33 22.91 -7.85
N ARG A 325 -2.46 23.17 -7.22
CA ARG A 325 -3.51 23.90 -7.92
C ARG A 325 -2.93 25.24 -8.39
N PRO A 326 -3.33 25.73 -9.56
CA PRO A 326 -2.82 27.01 -10.08
C PRO A 326 -2.90 28.19 -9.10
N GLU A 327 -3.84 28.11 -8.16
CA GLU A 327 -4.07 29.10 -7.11
C GLU A 327 -3.12 28.97 -5.90
N ASP A 328 -2.35 27.89 -5.82
CA ASP A 328 -1.44 27.63 -4.68
C ASP A 328 -0.12 26.97 -5.16
N PRO A 329 0.72 27.72 -5.90
CA PRO A 329 1.94 27.18 -6.50
C PRO A 329 3.01 26.81 -5.47
N ASP A 330 2.95 27.38 -4.26
CA ASP A 330 3.93 27.17 -3.20
C ASP A 330 3.36 26.26 -2.08
N ASN A 331 2.49 25.31 -2.44
CA ASN A 331 1.84 24.47 -1.46
C ASN A 331 2.83 23.56 -0.73
N THR A 332 3.06 23.87 0.54
CA THR A 332 3.91 23.11 1.45
C THR A 332 3.11 22.34 2.51
N SER A 333 1.78 22.61 2.59
CA SER A 333 0.88 22.01 3.58
C SER A 333 -0.12 21.10 2.88
N TYR A 334 0.13 19.80 2.89
CA TYR A 334 -0.69 18.80 2.21
C TYR A 334 -0.84 17.53 3.04
N ALA A 335 -1.91 16.78 2.81
CA ALA A 335 -2.11 15.48 3.43
C ALA A 335 -1.26 14.40 2.74
N ILE A 336 -0.75 13.46 3.52
CA ILE A 336 -0.18 12.20 3.01
C ILE A 336 -1.26 11.13 3.12
N ARG A 337 -1.75 10.65 1.98
CA ARG A 337 -2.91 9.75 1.87
C ARG A 337 -2.51 8.31 1.69
N THR A 338 -3.41 7.40 2.02
CA THR A 338 -3.27 5.97 1.72
C THR A 338 -3.10 5.74 0.23
N ASN A 339 -2.35 4.71 -0.12
CA ASN A 339 -2.20 4.24 -1.50
C ASN A 339 -1.58 5.26 -2.47
N TYR A 340 -0.76 6.19 -1.96
CA TYR A 340 0.05 7.11 -2.76
C TYR A 340 1.53 6.99 -2.40
N ILE A 341 2.40 7.16 -3.39
CA ILE A 341 3.83 7.43 -3.19
C ILE A 341 4.10 8.93 -3.34
N TYR A 342 4.86 9.45 -2.41
CA TYR A 342 5.38 10.81 -2.37
C TYR A 342 6.89 10.75 -2.58
N SER A 343 7.36 11.09 -3.78
CA SER A 343 8.76 10.97 -4.17
C SER A 343 9.43 12.33 -4.31
N ILE A 344 10.54 12.54 -3.62
CA ILE A 344 11.49 13.62 -3.94
C ILE A 344 12.46 13.03 -4.96
N GLY A 345 12.41 13.52 -6.22
CA GLY A 345 13.01 12.83 -7.35
C GLY A 345 12.27 11.52 -7.68
N THR A 346 12.46 11.00 -8.87
CA THR A 346 11.81 9.78 -9.33
C THR A 346 12.83 8.74 -9.75
N LYS A 347 12.54 7.48 -9.42
CA LYS A 347 13.30 6.32 -9.84
C LYS A 347 12.37 5.28 -10.43
N ASN A 348 12.50 5.02 -11.71
CA ASN A 348 11.76 3.98 -12.41
C ASN A 348 12.60 3.40 -13.56
N ASP A 349 12.11 2.35 -14.21
CA ASP A 349 12.76 1.66 -15.32
C ASP A 349 12.79 2.46 -16.63
N THR A 350 11.98 3.49 -16.77
CA THR A 350 11.85 4.29 -18.00
C THR A 350 12.49 5.67 -17.88
N THR A 351 12.40 6.29 -16.71
CA THR A 351 12.97 7.61 -16.42
C THR A 351 13.63 7.60 -15.05
N ASP A 352 14.82 8.17 -15.01
CA ASP A 352 15.64 8.28 -13.83
C ASP A 352 15.91 9.77 -13.60
N GLU A 353 15.12 10.39 -12.76
CA GLU A 353 15.13 11.82 -12.49
C GLU A 353 15.39 12.09 -11.00
N PRO A 354 16.66 11.96 -10.54
CA PRO A 354 17.00 12.32 -9.18
C PRO A 354 16.85 13.82 -8.96
N GLU A 355 16.35 14.21 -7.80
CA GLU A 355 16.29 15.60 -7.40
C GLU A 355 17.70 16.15 -7.13
N ASP A 356 18.07 17.20 -7.83
CA ASP A 356 19.34 17.92 -7.63
C ASP A 356 19.23 18.85 -6.43
N ILE A 357 19.86 18.47 -5.32
CA ILE A 357 19.85 19.25 -4.08
C ILE A 357 21.06 20.17 -3.93
N GLY A 358 21.94 20.29 -4.93
CA GLY A 358 23.15 21.13 -4.86
C GLY A 358 22.90 22.63 -4.98
N GLY A 359 21.82 23.06 -5.60
CA GLY A 359 21.61 24.47 -5.96
C GLY A 359 20.21 25.03 -5.69
N LYS A 360 19.21 24.22 -5.39
CA LYS A 360 17.83 24.66 -5.17
C LYS A 360 17.58 25.08 -3.72
N ALA A 361 16.65 26.02 -3.54
CA ALA A 361 16.21 26.46 -2.21
C ALA A 361 15.25 25.44 -1.57
N ASP A 362 14.37 24.82 -2.36
CA ASP A 362 13.34 23.89 -1.93
C ASP A 362 13.44 22.58 -2.72
N ALA A 363 12.81 21.52 -2.26
CA ALA A 363 12.72 20.23 -2.94
C ALA A 363 11.30 20.01 -3.44
N ASP A 364 11.16 19.49 -4.67
CA ASP A 364 9.88 19.18 -5.26
C ASP A 364 9.49 17.74 -4.96
N ILE A 365 8.20 17.49 -4.63
CA ILE A 365 7.66 16.15 -4.44
C ILE A 365 6.75 15.78 -5.60
N TYR A 366 7.00 14.59 -6.13
CA TYR A 366 6.15 13.98 -7.15
C TYR A 366 5.16 13.04 -6.48
N ILE A 367 3.87 13.15 -6.84
CA ILE A 367 2.86 12.23 -6.39
C ILE A 367 2.60 11.21 -7.49
N ASP A 368 2.91 9.96 -7.24
CA ASP A 368 2.53 8.88 -8.13
C ASP A 368 1.11 8.41 -7.83
N GLY A 369 0.17 8.93 -8.63
CA GLY A 369 -1.24 8.53 -8.58
C GLY A 369 -1.50 7.13 -9.16
N ASN A 370 -0.52 6.50 -9.82
CA ASN A 370 -0.67 5.14 -10.34
C ASN A 370 -0.66 4.08 -9.22
N TRP A 371 -0.39 4.45 -7.99
CA TRP A 371 -0.71 3.64 -6.83
C TRP A 371 -2.23 3.56 -6.60
N GLN A 372 -2.97 4.58 -7.03
CA GLN A 372 -4.42 4.53 -7.17
C GLN A 372 -4.74 4.00 -8.58
N ALA A 373 -5.07 2.74 -8.72
CA ALA A 373 -5.81 2.32 -9.89
C ALA A 373 -7.18 3.02 -9.85
N ASP A 374 -7.56 3.67 -10.94
CA ASP A 374 -8.91 4.22 -11.09
C ASP A 374 -9.92 3.10 -10.83
N ILE A 375 -10.64 3.19 -9.72
CA ILE A 375 -11.72 2.28 -9.41
C ILE A 375 -12.86 2.61 -10.37
N VAL A 376 -12.89 1.95 -11.52
CA VAL A 376 -14.11 1.85 -12.31
C VAL A 376 -14.97 0.81 -11.60
N ILE A 377 -15.85 1.27 -10.73
CA ILE A 377 -16.95 0.43 -10.23
C ILE A 377 -17.90 0.26 -11.41
N PRO A 378 -18.02 -0.92 -12.02
CA PRO A 378 -19.12 -1.16 -12.96
C PRO A 378 -20.41 -1.14 -12.14
N MET A 379 -21.27 -0.20 -12.49
CA MET A 379 -22.65 -0.18 -11.98
C MET A 379 -23.43 -1.40 -12.49
#